data_b3d491126094e07120a7c3b8585b81ea
#
_entry.id   b3d491126094e07120a7c3b8585b81ea
#
_cell.length_a   1.000
_cell.length_b   1.000
_cell.length_c   1.000
_cell.angle_alpha   90.00
_cell.angle_beta   90.00
_cell.angle_gamma   90.00
#
_symmetry.space_group_name_H-M   'P 1'
#
loop_
_entity.id
_entity.type
_entity.pdbx_description
1 polymer ?
#
loop_
_entity_poly.entity_id
_entity_poly.type
_entity_poly.pdbx_seq_one_letter_code
_entity_poly.pdbx_strand_id
1 'polypeptide(L)'
;YVNKDYLSTKMIDLPYAVKLKKRKHNKKYDYSNNNIDRSNHTYLDYLSYMHKNPNCNVWQLDFLGTIKSDSKSILSFILPNVHFTIIDIIKNPNSQKVVNFFDQLEEKIGTENFIELIPVILTDRDPCFTDIEGICFSKITGEERCKLFFCDPYVSNQKPHVENINKQLRKFFPKGKSIDNLSKKDILNKNLTLLNTPIKSLDSNTPIDAFKTVYGEDLFYKIFDVVNDKQK
;
A
#
# COMPACT_ATOMS: atom_id res chain seq x y z
N TYR A 1 -0.39 -3.61 -33.01
CA TYR A 1 0.88 -4.08 -33.58
C TYR A 1 1.12 -5.55 -33.27
N VAL A 2 0.97 -5.99 -31.99
CA VAL A 2 1.16 -7.41 -31.57
C VAL A 2 0.17 -8.35 -32.28
N ASN A 3 -1.09 -7.93 -32.45
CA ASN A 3 -2.14 -8.73 -33.12
C ASN A 3 -1.93 -8.89 -34.65
N LYS A 4 -1.00 -8.16 -35.22
CA LYS A 4 -0.69 -8.17 -36.66
C LYS A 4 0.70 -8.74 -36.94
N ASP A 5 1.30 -9.41 -35.96
CA ASP A 5 2.63 -10.04 -36.04
C ASP A 5 3.77 -9.11 -36.49
N TYR A 6 3.61 -7.78 -36.31
CA TYR A 6 4.68 -6.82 -36.57
C TYR A 6 5.81 -6.82 -35.53
N LEU A 7 5.61 -7.52 -34.41
CA LEU A 7 6.59 -7.66 -33.33
C LEU A 7 6.84 -9.12 -33.05
N SER A 8 8.06 -9.46 -32.63
CA SER A 8 8.44 -10.80 -32.16
C SER A 8 7.69 -11.22 -30.89
N THR A 9 7.20 -10.24 -30.11
CA THR A 9 6.38 -10.46 -28.91
C THR A 9 4.99 -10.95 -29.30
N LYS A 10 4.57 -12.10 -28.78
CA LYS A 10 3.23 -12.66 -29.00
C LYS A 10 2.23 -12.13 -27.97
N MET A 11 0.93 -12.21 -28.29
CA MET A 11 -0.14 -11.82 -27.35
C MET A 11 -0.05 -12.51 -26.00
N ILE A 12 0.43 -13.75 -25.95
CA ILE A 12 0.60 -14.52 -24.71
C ILE A 12 1.71 -13.94 -23.82
N ASP A 13 2.66 -13.21 -24.38
CA ASP A 13 3.78 -12.61 -23.66
C ASP A 13 3.39 -11.27 -23.01
N LEU A 14 2.22 -10.74 -23.36
CA LEU A 14 1.76 -9.46 -22.79
C LEU A 14 1.14 -9.67 -21.41
N PRO A 15 1.48 -8.81 -20.43
CA PRO A 15 0.77 -8.77 -19.16
C PRO A 15 -0.74 -8.57 -19.42
N TYR A 16 -1.56 -9.40 -18.81
CA TYR A 16 -3.03 -9.35 -18.92
C TYR A 16 -3.66 -9.77 -20.27
N ALA A 17 -2.89 -10.24 -21.25
CA ALA A 17 -3.43 -10.73 -22.53
C ALA A 17 -4.19 -12.05 -22.37
N VAL A 18 -3.85 -12.85 -21.38
CA VAL A 18 -4.54 -14.12 -21.08
C VAL A 18 -5.78 -13.83 -20.25
N LYS A 19 -6.97 -13.99 -20.83
CA LYS A 19 -8.25 -13.95 -20.08
C LYS A 19 -8.25 -15.10 -19.06
N LEU A 20 -8.13 -14.77 -17.79
CA LEU A 20 -8.30 -15.73 -16.71
C LEU A 20 -9.71 -16.34 -16.79
N LYS A 21 -9.82 -17.69 -16.69
CA LYS A 21 -11.10 -18.36 -16.59
C LYS A 21 -11.97 -17.71 -15.50
N LYS A 22 -13.26 -17.48 -15.80
CA LYS A 22 -14.22 -16.99 -14.79
C LYS A 22 -14.07 -17.82 -13.54
N ARG A 23 -13.75 -17.18 -12.41
CA ARG A 23 -13.72 -17.85 -11.11
C ARG A 23 -15.10 -18.43 -10.84
N LYS A 24 -15.19 -19.70 -10.50
CA LYS A 24 -16.36 -20.22 -9.77
C LYS A 24 -16.48 -19.37 -8.52
N HIS A 25 -17.69 -18.85 -8.24
CA HIS A 25 -17.97 -18.09 -7.02
C HIS A 25 -17.48 -18.90 -5.81
N ASN A 26 -16.40 -18.45 -5.19
CA ASN A 26 -16.01 -18.98 -3.90
C ASN A 26 -17.05 -18.55 -2.88
N LYS A 27 -17.34 -19.42 -1.93
CA LYS A 27 -18.23 -19.16 -0.78
C LYS A 27 -17.94 -17.74 -0.27
N LYS A 28 -19.00 -16.96 -0.07
CA LYS A 28 -18.92 -15.66 0.60
C LYS A 28 -18.13 -15.86 1.89
N TYR A 29 -17.00 -15.19 2.03
CA TYR A 29 -16.36 -15.07 3.31
C TYR A 29 -17.32 -14.27 4.19
N ASP A 30 -17.74 -14.89 5.28
CA ASP A 30 -18.58 -14.24 6.27
C ASP A 30 -17.67 -13.37 7.16
N TYR A 31 -17.67 -12.08 6.88
CA TYR A 31 -16.94 -11.09 7.68
C TYR A 31 -17.69 -10.70 8.96
N SER A 32 -18.85 -11.32 9.23
CA SER A 32 -19.70 -11.01 10.40
C SER A 32 -19.09 -11.48 11.73
N ASN A 33 -18.11 -12.36 11.70
CA ASN A 33 -17.51 -12.95 12.92
C ASN A 33 -16.34 -12.14 13.54
N ASN A 34 -15.98 -11.00 13.00
CA ASN A 34 -15.02 -10.14 13.67
C ASN A 34 -15.76 -9.15 14.56
N ASN A 35 -15.91 -9.47 15.85
CA ASN A 35 -16.44 -8.62 16.93
C ASN A 35 -15.58 -7.38 17.20
N ILE A 36 -15.07 -6.74 16.15
CA ILE A 36 -14.28 -5.53 16.27
C ILE A 36 -15.23 -4.36 16.17
N ASP A 37 -15.20 -3.54 17.19
CA ASP A 37 -15.92 -2.26 17.15
C ASP A 37 -15.23 -1.34 16.14
N ARG A 38 -15.94 -1.04 15.05
CA ARG A 38 -15.53 -0.10 14.01
C ARG A 38 -16.36 1.18 14.04
N SER A 39 -17.04 1.45 15.16
CA SER A 39 -17.75 2.70 15.37
C SER A 39 -16.77 3.86 15.23
N ASN A 40 -17.16 4.90 14.50
CA ASN A 40 -16.33 6.06 14.15
C ASN A 40 -15.14 5.77 13.18
N HIS A 41 -15.06 4.55 12.62
CA HIS A 41 -14.03 4.15 11.65
C HIS A 41 -14.62 3.65 10.33
N THR A 42 -15.89 3.95 10.08
CA THR A 42 -16.59 3.53 8.85
C THR A 42 -16.20 4.40 7.65
N TYR A 43 -16.58 3.98 6.44
CA TYR A 43 -16.37 4.81 5.25
C TYR A 43 -17.20 6.11 5.28
N LEU A 44 -18.36 6.12 5.95
CA LEU A 44 -19.14 7.35 6.18
C LEU A 44 -18.41 8.31 7.11
N ASP A 45 -17.76 7.81 8.16
CA ASP A 45 -16.92 8.62 9.05
C ASP A 45 -15.73 9.20 8.29
N TYR A 46 -15.11 8.40 7.40
CA TYR A 46 -14.07 8.88 6.49
C TYR A 46 -14.56 10.06 5.63
N LEU A 47 -15.72 9.92 4.98
CA LEU A 47 -16.28 10.99 4.14
C LEU A 47 -16.57 12.25 4.97
N SER A 48 -17.11 12.07 6.17
CA SER A 48 -17.39 13.15 7.10
C SER A 48 -16.11 13.87 7.56
N TYR A 49 -15.05 13.11 7.81
CA TYR A 49 -13.74 13.63 8.16
C TYR A 49 -13.11 14.42 7.00
N MET A 50 -13.12 13.84 5.79
CA MET A 50 -12.56 14.48 4.60
C MET A 50 -13.32 15.74 4.19
N HIS A 51 -14.62 15.79 4.43
CA HIS A 51 -15.39 17.04 4.21
C HIS A 51 -14.87 18.20 5.07
N LYS A 52 -14.46 17.92 6.31
CA LYS A 52 -13.88 18.93 7.23
C LYS A 52 -12.40 19.20 6.96
N ASN A 53 -11.69 18.25 6.34
CA ASN A 53 -10.24 18.30 6.10
C ASN A 53 -9.92 17.97 4.63
N PRO A 54 -10.34 18.77 3.65
CA PRO A 54 -10.30 18.42 2.22
C PRO A 54 -8.88 18.27 1.65
N ASN A 55 -7.89 18.90 2.26
CA ASN A 55 -6.49 18.87 1.82
C ASN A 55 -5.64 17.83 2.57
N CYS A 56 -6.29 16.99 3.37
CA CYS A 56 -5.60 15.99 4.18
C CYS A 56 -5.06 14.87 3.30
N ASN A 57 -3.82 14.43 3.56
CA ASN A 57 -3.26 13.25 2.92
C ASN A 57 -4.05 12.00 3.30
N VAL A 58 -4.41 11.20 2.30
CA VAL A 58 -5.08 9.91 2.53
C VAL A 58 -4.20 8.80 1.97
N TRP A 59 -3.70 7.97 2.85
CA TRP A 59 -2.97 6.77 2.47
C TRP A 59 -3.90 5.58 2.32
N GLN A 60 -3.69 4.75 1.31
CA GLN A 60 -4.44 3.52 1.10
C GLN A 60 -3.58 2.31 1.44
N LEU A 61 -4.11 1.42 2.26
CA LEU A 61 -3.43 0.24 2.79
C LEU A 61 -4.10 -1.04 2.28
N ASP A 62 -3.29 -2.04 1.89
CA ASP A 62 -3.77 -3.33 1.42
C ASP A 62 -2.71 -4.43 1.54
N PHE A 63 -3.14 -5.69 1.54
CA PHE A 63 -2.24 -6.84 1.41
C PHE A 63 -2.30 -7.47 0.03
N LEU A 64 -1.13 -7.76 -0.51
CA LEU A 64 -0.98 -8.49 -1.76
C LEU A 64 -0.49 -9.92 -1.48
N GLY A 65 -1.41 -10.89 -1.41
CA GLY A 65 -1.07 -12.31 -1.34
C GLY A 65 -0.76 -12.89 -2.71
N THR A 66 0.11 -13.89 -2.80
CA THR A 66 0.53 -14.56 -4.05
C THR A 66 -0.03 -15.98 -4.17
N ILE A 67 0.35 -16.88 -3.29
CA ILE A 67 -0.25 -18.21 -3.14
C ILE A 67 -0.68 -18.43 -1.69
N LYS A 68 -1.65 -19.32 -1.49
CA LYS A 68 -2.23 -19.55 -0.16
C LYS A 68 -1.26 -20.20 0.84
N SER A 69 -0.26 -20.93 0.32
CA SER A 69 0.75 -21.64 1.13
C SER A 69 1.92 -20.73 1.55
N ASP A 70 2.02 -19.51 1.00
CA ASP A 70 3.08 -18.59 1.39
C ASP A 70 2.92 -18.18 2.85
N SER A 71 4.04 -18.18 3.57
CA SER A 71 4.13 -17.63 4.90
C SER A 71 4.26 -16.10 4.90
N LYS A 72 4.56 -15.52 3.74
CA LYS A 72 4.77 -14.09 3.54
C LYS A 72 3.67 -13.44 2.73
N SER A 73 3.36 -12.19 3.04
CA SER A 73 2.49 -11.32 2.25
C SER A 73 3.14 -9.96 2.07
N ILE A 74 2.83 -9.29 0.97
CA ILE A 74 3.33 -7.93 0.71
C ILE A 74 2.30 -6.93 1.23
N LEU A 75 2.71 -6.09 2.16
CA LEU A 75 1.96 -4.91 2.58
C LEU A 75 2.21 -3.81 1.55
N SER A 76 1.16 -3.22 0.99
CA SER A 76 1.22 -2.09 0.09
C SER A 76 0.55 -0.88 0.73
N PHE A 77 1.30 0.21 0.86
CA PHE A 77 0.88 1.45 1.50
C PHE A 77 1.14 2.62 0.56
N ILE A 78 0.10 3.32 0.13
CA ILE A 78 0.14 4.23 -1.03
C ILE A 78 -0.39 5.59 -0.68
N LEU A 79 0.35 6.62 -1.07
CA LEU A 79 -0.07 8.01 -1.11
C LEU A 79 -0.48 8.38 -2.55
N PRO A 80 -1.79 8.50 -2.84
CA PRO A 80 -2.29 8.62 -4.20
C PRO A 80 -1.89 9.91 -4.93
N ASN A 81 -1.85 11.05 -4.24
CA ASN A 81 -1.61 12.36 -4.85
C ASN A 81 -0.26 12.47 -5.59
N VAL A 82 0.77 11.77 -5.11
CA VAL A 82 2.10 11.69 -5.73
C VAL A 82 2.44 10.28 -6.22
N HIS A 83 1.47 9.36 -6.24
CA HIS A 83 1.67 7.95 -6.58
C HIS A 83 2.79 7.24 -5.81
N PHE A 84 3.10 7.74 -4.62
CA PHE A 84 4.19 7.22 -3.80
C PHE A 84 3.77 5.97 -3.05
N THR A 85 4.65 4.97 -3.01
CA THR A 85 4.37 3.68 -2.39
C THR A 85 5.45 3.29 -1.41
N ILE A 86 5.03 2.72 -0.28
CA ILE A 86 5.88 1.97 0.63
C ILE A 86 5.39 0.53 0.59
N ILE A 87 6.24 -0.41 0.22
CA ILE A 87 5.91 -1.83 0.28
C ILE A 87 6.87 -2.55 1.23
N ASP A 88 6.33 -3.44 2.04
CA ASP A 88 7.12 -4.32 2.91
C ASP A 88 6.65 -5.77 2.78
N ILE A 89 7.48 -6.70 3.16
CA ILE A 89 7.17 -8.12 3.21
C ILE A 89 7.01 -8.57 4.66
N ILE A 90 5.83 -9.06 5.00
CA ILE A 90 5.49 -9.49 6.36
C ILE A 90 5.32 -10.99 6.39
N LYS A 91 6.13 -11.67 7.19
CA LYS A 91 6.02 -13.11 7.43
C LYS A 91 4.92 -13.39 8.45
N ASN A 92 4.01 -14.32 8.12
CA ASN A 92 2.85 -14.66 8.96
C ASN A 92 2.11 -13.41 9.42
N PRO A 93 1.48 -12.64 8.48
CA PRO A 93 0.88 -11.36 8.78
C PRO A 93 -0.20 -11.49 9.87
N ASN A 94 -0.21 -10.54 10.78
CA ASN A 94 -1.21 -10.38 11.83
C ASN A 94 -1.25 -8.89 12.25
N SER A 95 -2.21 -8.52 13.11
CA SER A 95 -2.41 -7.14 13.53
C SER A 95 -1.18 -6.54 14.21
N GLN A 96 -0.52 -7.27 15.11
CA GLN A 96 0.67 -6.78 15.81
C GLN A 96 1.83 -6.45 14.85
N LYS A 97 2.00 -7.20 13.77
CA LYS A 97 3.05 -6.94 12.78
C LYS A 97 2.73 -5.73 11.90
N VAL A 98 1.46 -5.45 11.69
CA VAL A 98 1.04 -4.21 11.04
C VAL A 98 1.30 -3.01 11.96
N VAL A 99 0.97 -3.11 13.24
CA VAL A 99 1.33 -2.09 14.23
C VAL A 99 2.85 -1.85 14.25
N ASN A 100 3.64 -2.92 14.32
CA ASN A 100 5.11 -2.82 14.29
C ASN A 100 5.65 -2.14 13.02
N PHE A 101 5.00 -2.34 11.86
CA PHE A 101 5.36 -1.62 10.63
C PHE A 101 5.17 -0.11 10.80
N PHE A 102 4.05 0.33 11.35
CA PHE A 102 3.80 1.76 11.59
C PHE A 102 4.71 2.34 12.67
N ASP A 103 4.98 1.59 13.74
CA ASP A 103 5.92 2.00 14.79
C ASP A 103 7.33 2.20 14.23
N GLN A 104 7.83 1.25 13.43
CA GLN A 104 9.13 1.37 12.75
C GLN A 104 9.17 2.55 11.77
N LEU A 105 8.07 2.81 11.06
CA LEU A 105 7.99 3.94 10.15
C LEU A 105 8.04 5.27 10.94
N GLU A 106 7.29 5.37 12.04
CA GLU A 106 7.32 6.53 12.93
C GLU A 106 8.71 6.75 13.55
N GLU A 107 9.35 5.68 14.03
CA GLU A 107 10.73 5.75 14.56
C GLU A 107 11.73 6.31 13.54
N LYS A 108 11.58 5.96 12.24
CA LYS A 108 12.45 6.43 11.16
C LYS A 108 12.24 7.90 10.81
N ILE A 109 10.98 8.31 10.67
CA ILE A 109 10.67 9.66 10.15
C ILE A 109 10.44 10.68 11.28
N GLY A 110 10.19 10.23 12.50
CA GLY A 110 9.80 11.04 13.65
C GLY A 110 8.28 11.26 13.74
N THR A 111 7.76 11.41 14.95
CA THR A 111 6.32 11.51 15.20
C THR A 111 5.68 12.72 14.50
N GLU A 112 6.31 13.87 14.51
CA GLU A 112 5.79 15.09 13.85
C GLU A 112 5.63 14.87 12.34
N ASN A 113 6.68 14.35 11.67
CA ASN A 113 6.60 14.04 10.24
C ASN A 113 5.59 12.93 9.94
N PHE A 114 5.42 11.97 10.86
CA PHE A 114 4.43 10.90 10.69
C PHE A 114 3.01 11.48 10.68
N ILE A 115 2.67 12.32 11.65
CA ILE A 115 1.36 12.97 11.78
C ILE A 115 1.05 13.83 10.55
N GLU A 116 2.02 14.58 10.06
CA GLU A 116 1.86 15.45 8.89
C GLU A 116 1.70 14.63 7.60
N LEU A 117 2.54 13.60 7.42
CA LEU A 117 2.57 12.80 6.19
C LEU A 117 1.41 11.80 6.13
N ILE A 118 1.06 11.16 7.26
CA ILE A 118 0.13 10.02 7.34
C ILE A 118 -1.05 10.33 8.29
N PRO A 119 -1.78 11.42 8.08
CA PRO A 119 -2.88 11.78 8.98
C PRO A 119 -4.10 10.86 8.82
N VAL A 120 -4.31 10.24 7.64
CA VAL A 120 -5.45 9.37 7.37
C VAL A 120 -5.01 8.12 6.63
N ILE A 121 -5.48 6.98 7.12
CA ILE A 121 -5.30 5.66 6.49
C ILE A 121 -6.66 5.09 6.12
N LEU A 122 -6.84 4.68 4.87
CA LEU A 122 -8.02 4.00 4.37
C LEU A 122 -7.66 2.55 4.01
N THR A 123 -8.36 1.58 4.59
CA THR A 123 -8.08 0.16 4.39
C THR A 123 -9.35 -0.66 4.20
N ASP A 124 -9.21 -1.95 3.86
CA ASP A 124 -10.33 -2.90 3.91
C ASP A 124 -10.47 -3.53 5.31
N ARG A 125 -11.36 -4.51 5.39
CA ARG A 125 -11.64 -5.22 6.65
C ARG A 125 -10.79 -6.49 6.81
N ASP A 126 -9.54 -6.49 6.30
CA ASP A 126 -8.62 -7.62 6.51
C ASP A 126 -8.37 -7.83 8.03
N PRO A 127 -8.33 -9.08 8.52
CA PRO A 127 -8.06 -9.38 9.93
C PRO A 127 -6.76 -8.80 10.47
N CYS A 128 -5.79 -8.50 9.60
CA CYS A 128 -4.54 -7.90 10.01
C CYS A 128 -4.63 -6.41 10.37
N PHE A 129 -5.75 -5.73 10.03
CA PHE A 129 -5.97 -4.31 10.32
C PHE A 129 -6.90 -4.07 11.51
N THR A 130 -6.97 -5.03 12.42
CA THR A 130 -7.96 -5.04 13.51
C THR A 130 -7.52 -4.33 14.78
N ASP A 131 -6.23 -4.11 14.94
CA ASP A 131 -5.67 -3.34 16.06
C ASP A 131 -5.67 -1.84 15.72
N ILE A 132 -6.86 -1.25 15.83
CA ILE A 132 -7.07 0.17 15.51
C ILE A 132 -6.26 1.07 16.43
N GLU A 133 -6.26 0.76 17.72
CA GLU A 133 -5.56 1.53 18.75
C GLU A 133 -4.04 1.51 18.49
N GLY A 134 -3.47 0.32 18.28
CA GLY A 134 -2.05 0.19 17.98
C GLY A 134 -1.61 0.91 16.69
N ILE A 135 -2.49 0.98 15.67
CA ILE A 135 -2.20 1.72 14.43
C ILE A 135 -2.35 3.23 14.65
N CYS A 136 -3.40 3.67 15.34
CA CYS A 136 -3.76 5.09 15.45
C CYS A 136 -2.95 5.85 16.51
N PHE A 137 -2.46 5.18 17.54
CA PHE A 137 -1.74 5.85 18.62
C PHE A 137 -0.25 5.57 18.57
N SER A 138 0.54 6.60 18.84
CA SER A 138 2.00 6.53 18.89
C SER A 138 2.46 5.75 20.12
N LYS A 139 3.31 4.76 19.92
CA LYS A 139 4.01 4.08 21.01
C LYS A 139 5.02 4.99 21.73
N ILE A 140 5.50 6.03 21.03
CA ILE A 140 6.53 6.94 21.52
C ILE A 140 5.92 8.00 22.44
N THR A 141 4.81 8.63 22.01
CA THR A 141 4.19 9.75 22.71
C THR A 141 2.91 9.38 23.46
N GLY A 142 2.27 8.26 23.12
CA GLY A 142 0.94 7.87 23.58
C GLY A 142 -0.20 8.69 22.96
N GLU A 143 0.09 9.63 22.06
CA GLU A 143 -0.91 10.48 21.41
C GLU A 143 -1.37 9.88 20.08
N GLU A 144 -2.51 10.36 19.59
CA GLU A 144 -3.05 9.94 18.30
C GLU A 144 -2.16 10.43 17.15
N ARG A 145 -1.60 9.48 16.35
CA ARG A 145 -0.71 9.78 15.22
C ARG A 145 -1.42 9.77 13.87
N CYS A 146 -2.54 9.06 13.74
CA CYS A 146 -3.33 9.05 12.50
C CYS A 146 -4.77 8.57 12.75
N LYS A 147 -5.63 8.80 11.76
CA LYS A 147 -6.99 8.24 11.71
C LYS A 147 -7.01 7.03 10.79
N LEU A 148 -7.67 5.95 11.22
CA LEU A 148 -7.87 4.75 10.42
C LEU A 148 -9.35 4.61 10.06
N PHE A 149 -9.66 4.39 8.77
CA PHE A 149 -11.01 4.15 8.29
C PHE A 149 -11.08 2.90 7.43
N PHE A 150 -12.24 2.22 7.49
CA PHE A 150 -12.49 0.98 6.75
C PHE A 150 -13.44 1.20 5.59
N CYS A 151 -13.06 0.69 4.43
CA CYS A 151 -13.96 0.59 3.29
C CYS A 151 -15.13 -0.35 3.59
N ASP A 152 -16.23 -0.14 2.87
CA ASP A 152 -17.35 -1.05 2.91
C ASP A 152 -17.00 -2.40 2.28
N PRO A 153 -17.58 -3.50 2.79
CA PRO A 153 -17.34 -4.82 2.22
C PRO A 153 -17.74 -4.88 0.74
N TYR A 154 -16.86 -5.44 -0.09
CA TYR A 154 -17.09 -5.63 -1.52
C TYR A 154 -17.22 -4.36 -2.38
N VAL A 155 -16.88 -3.19 -1.85
CA VAL A 155 -16.90 -1.91 -2.56
C VAL A 155 -15.47 -1.50 -2.96
N SER A 156 -14.94 -2.15 -4.00
CA SER A 156 -13.56 -1.99 -4.44
C SER A 156 -13.22 -0.57 -4.95
N ASN A 157 -14.22 0.18 -5.44
CA ASN A 157 -14.02 1.54 -5.93
C ASN A 157 -13.71 2.57 -4.83
N GLN A 158 -13.78 2.20 -3.56
CA GLN A 158 -13.42 3.07 -2.43
C GLN A 158 -11.89 3.20 -2.23
N LYS A 159 -11.08 2.25 -2.76
CA LYS A 159 -9.59 2.32 -2.76
C LYS A 159 -9.00 2.07 -4.17
N PRO A 160 -9.28 2.90 -5.16
CA PRO A 160 -8.89 2.62 -6.54
C PRO A 160 -7.37 2.69 -6.77
N HIS A 161 -6.66 3.51 -6.01
CA HIS A 161 -5.23 3.70 -6.22
C HIS A 161 -4.40 2.49 -5.76
N VAL A 162 -4.70 1.92 -4.58
CA VAL A 162 -4.00 0.71 -4.12
C VAL A 162 -4.28 -0.48 -5.05
N GLU A 163 -5.49 -0.58 -5.61
CA GLU A 163 -5.80 -1.61 -6.59
C GLU A 163 -4.96 -1.46 -7.87
N ASN A 164 -4.77 -0.23 -8.34
CA ASN A 164 -3.95 0.05 -9.52
C ASN A 164 -2.47 -0.27 -9.28
N ILE A 165 -1.94 0.09 -8.12
CA ILE A 165 -0.57 -0.27 -7.73
C ILE A 165 -0.45 -1.78 -7.56
N ASN A 166 -1.40 -2.44 -6.93
CA ASN A 166 -1.41 -3.90 -6.82
C ASN A 166 -1.40 -4.59 -8.20
N LYS A 167 -2.06 -4.02 -9.22
CA LYS A 167 -1.92 -4.50 -10.61
C LYS A 167 -0.50 -4.32 -11.15
N GLN A 168 0.18 -3.23 -10.84
CA GLN A 168 1.58 -3.02 -11.24
C GLN A 168 2.52 -3.96 -10.47
N LEU A 169 2.33 -4.11 -9.16
CA LEU A 169 3.09 -5.04 -8.34
C LEU A 169 2.95 -6.50 -8.81
N ARG A 170 1.82 -6.87 -9.42
CA ARG A 170 1.61 -8.19 -10.02
C ARG A 170 2.55 -8.50 -11.18
N LYS A 171 3.19 -7.50 -11.80
CA LYS A 171 4.25 -7.72 -12.79
C LYS A 171 5.51 -8.29 -12.13
N PHE A 172 5.81 -7.89 -10.90
CA PHE A 172 6.93 -8.37 -10.10
C PHE A 172 6.57 -9.61 -9.29
N PHE A 173 5.35 -9.66 -8.77
CA PHE A 173 4.83 -10.68 -7.86
C PHE A 173 3.56 -11.32 -8.42
N PRO A 174 3.68 -12.14 -9.49
CA PRO A 174 2.51 -12.72 -10.15
C PRO A 174 1.80 -13.73 -9.24
N LYS A 175 0.48 -13.82 -9.40
CA LYS A 175 -0.32 -14.87 -8.72
C LYS A 175 0.18 -16.25 -9.12
N GLY A 176 0.25 -17.16 -8.15
CA GLY A 176 0.69 -18.53 -8.38
C GLY A 176 2.22 -18.73 -8.29
N LYS A 177 2.99 -17.67 -8.04
CA LYS A 177 4.42 -17.78 -7.70
C LYS A 177 4.64 -17.43 -6.24
N SER A 178 5.45 -18.24 -5.54
CA SER A 178 5.80 -18.00 -4.15
C SER A 178 6.72 -16.80 -4.00
N ILE A 179 6.51 -16.07 -2.90
CA ILE A 179 7.36 -14.95 -2.46
C ILE A 179 8.15 -15.27 -1.20
N ASP A 180 8.07 -16.51 -0.68
CA ASP A 180 8.74 -16.89 0.57
C ASP A 180 10.27 -16.80 0.48
N ASN A 181 10.84 -16.91 -0.72
CA ASN A 181 12.28 -16.78 -0.96
C ASN A 181 12.76 -15.31 -1.06
N LEU A 182 11.83 -14.33 -1.13
CA LEU A 182 12.22 -12.93 -1.28
C LEU A 182 12.66 -12.34 0.06
N SER A 183 13.68 -11.50 0.01
CA SER A 183 14.18 -10.70 1.13
C SER A 183 13.51 -9.32 1.16
N LYS A 184 13.65 -8.60 2.29
CA LYS A 184 13.25 -7.17 2.36
C LYS A 184 13.98 -6.32 1.31
N LYS A 185 15.25 -6.61 1.03
CA LYS A 185 16.04 -5.92 0.00
C LYS A 185 15.46 -6.12 -1.40
N ASP A 186 14.99 -7.33 -1.74
CA ASP A 186 14.37 -7.59 -3.03
C ASP A 186 13.07 -6.79 -3.19
N ILE A 187 12.28 -6.70 -2.12
CA ILE A 187 11.04 -5.91 -2.09
C ILE A 187 11.36 -4.42 -2.25
N LEU A 188 12.34 -3.90 -1.50
CA LEU A 188 12.79 -2.51 -1.61
C LEU A 188 13.24 -2.19 -3.03
N ASN A 189 14.05 -3.02 -3.66
CA ASN A 189 14.52 -2.81 -5.04
C ASN A 189 13.35 -2.76 -6.03
N LYS A 190 12.32 -3.60 -5.86
CA LYS A 190 11.12 -3.57 -6.70
C LYS A 190 10.27 -2.34 -6.46
N ASN A 191 10.17 -1.89 -5.20
CA ASN A 191 9.51 -0.64 -4.87
C ASN A 191 10.21 0.56 -5.52
N LEU A 192 11.51 0.66 -5.37
CA LEU A 192 12.31 1.74 -5.99
C LEU A 192 12.21 1.70 -7.52
N THR A 193 12.19 0.51 -8.14
CA THR A 193 11.95 0.38 -9.59
C THR A 193 10.58 0.96 -9.98
N LEU A 194 9.53 0.67 -9.20
CA LEU A 194 8.19 1.20 -9.44
C LEU A 194 8.17 2.73 -9.29
N LEU A 195 8.77 3.23 -8.21
CA LEU A 195 8.82 4.66 -7.88
C LEU A 195 9.70 5.48 -8.86
N ASN A 196 10.68 4.86 -9.52
CA ASN A 196 11.51 5.50 -10.56
C ASN A 196 10.87 5.43 -11.96
N THR A 197 9.66 4.89 -12.10
CA THR A 197 8.98 4.81 -13.39
C THR A 197 8.18 6.09 -13.62
N PRO A 198 8.46 6.86 -14.69
CA PRO A 198 7.71 8.07 -15.03
C PRO A 198 6.20 7.79 -15.23
N ILE A 199 5.35 8.66 -14.73
CA ILE A 199 3.89 8.53 -14.80
C ILE A 199 3.29 9.72 -15.53
N LYS A 200 2.42 9.46 -16.50
CA LYS A 200 1.78 10.50 -17.32
C LYS A 200 0.98 11.51 -16.48
N SER A 201 0.31 11.07 -15.42
CA SER A 201 -0.45 11.96 -14.52
C SER A 201 0.43 12.85 -13.63
N LEU A 202 1.74 12.63 -13.62
CA LEU A 202 2.75 13.47 -12.97
C LEU A 202 3.59 14.24 -14.00
N ASP A 203 3.02 14.57 -15.15
CA ASP A 203 3.71 15.25 -16.26
C ASP A 203 5.02 14.55 -16.68
N SER A 204 5.00 13.22 -16.66
CA SER A 204 6.16 12.34 -16.92
C SER A 204 7.27 12.42 -15.86
N ASN A 205 7.03 13.02 -14.71
CA ASN A 205 7.91 12.91 -13.56
C ASN A 205 7.75 11.54 -12.88
N THR A 206 8.74 11.16 -12.08
CA THR A 206 8.67 9.95 -11.29
C THR A 206 7.94 10.22 -9.96
N PRO A 207 7.31 9.20 -9.33
CA PRO A 207 6.79 9.32 -7.97
C PRO A 207 7.84 9.78 -6.94
N ILE A 208 9.12 9.42 -7.13
CA ILE A 208 10.22 9.90 -6.27
C ILE A 208 10.39 11.42 -6.40
N ASP A 209 10.45 11.93 -7.63
CA ASP A 209 10.62 13.37 -7.86
C ASP A 209 9.43 14.15 -7.32
N ALA A 210 8.20 13.67 -7.55
CA ALA A 210 6.97 14.26 -7.04
C ALA A 210 6.96 14.27 -5.50
N PHE A 211 7.32 13.13 -4.86
CA PHE A 211 7.39 13.06 -3.40
C PHE A 211 8.43 14.01 -2.81
N LYS A 212 9.64 14.01 -3.37
CA LYS A 212 10.73 14.88 -2.91
C LYS A 212 10.41 16.37 -3.06
N THR A 213 9.69 16.72 -4.12
CA THR A 213 9.27 18.11 -4.36
C THR A 213 8.24 18.57 -3.33
N VAL A 214 7.29 17.71 -2.93
CA VAL A 214 6.19 18.07 -2.02
C VAL A 214 6.58 17.92 -0.56
N TYR A 215 7.29 16.83 -0.21
CA TYR A 215 7.53 16.44 1.20
C TYR A 215 9.01 16.54 1.61
N GLY A 216 9.89 16.84 0.69
CA GLY A 216 11.31 16.97 0.94
C GLY A 216 12.13 15.70 0.70
N GLU A 217 13.39 15.91 0.33
CA GLU A 217 14.32 14.83 0.01
C GLU A 217 14.74 14.05 1.25
N ASP A 218 14.91 14.73 2.39
CA ASP A 218 15.33 14.11 3.65
C ASP A 218 14.31 13.07 4.15
N LEU A 219 13.02 13.37 4.01
CA LEU A 219 11.95 12.46 4.40
C LEU A 219 11.95 11.18 3.55
N PHE A 220 12.21 11.33 2.24
CA PHE A 220 12.38 10.17 1.34
C PHE A 220 13.50 9.25 1.81
N TYR A 221 14.68 9.81 2.13
CA TYR A 221 15.83 9.01 2.58
C TYR A 221 15.57 8.34 3.94
N LYS A 222 14.90 9.01 4.87
CA LYS A 222 14.49 8.42 6.16
C LYS A 222 13.55 7.23 5.98
N ILE A 223 12.56 7.32 5.08
CA ILE A 223 11.60 6.23 4.84
C ILE A 223 12.32 4.97 4.35
N PHE A 224 13.26 5.10 3.44
CA PHE A 224 13.91 3.95 2.78
C PHE A 224 15.28 3.56 3.35
N ASP A 225 15.78 4.23 4.39
CA ASP A 225 17.14 4.04 4.91
C ASP A 225 18.22 4.15 3.81
N VAL A 226 18.00 5.00 2.82
CA VAL A 226 18.93 5.20 1.70
C VAL A 226 19.87 6.34 2.05
N VAL A 227 21.19 6.11 1.90
CA VAL A 227 22.19 7.13 2.16
C VAL A 227 22.10 8.24 1.12
N ASN A 228 22.06 9.48 1.58
CA ASN A 228 22.10 10.65 0.70
C ASN A 228 23.53 10.84 0.18
N ASP A 229 23.80 10.49 -1.08
CA ASP A 229 25.15 10.64 -1.71
C ASP A 229 25.64 12.10 -1.80
N LYS A 230 24.77 13.08 -1.47
CA LYS A 230 25.15 14.51 -1.45
C LYS A 230 25.85 14.95 -0.14
N GLN A 231 25.98 14.07 0.86
CA GLN A 231 26.67 14.36 2.13
C GLN A 231 28.11 13.83 2.18
N LYS A 232 28.70 13.50 1.03
CA LYS A 232 30.15 13.21 0.91
C LYS A 232 30.91 14.36 0.30
#